data_38212ea298695152ed64208058613c31
#
_entry.id   38212ea298695152ed64208058613c31
#
_cell.length_a   1.000
_cell.length_b   1.000
_cell.length_c   1.000
_cell.angle_alpha   90.00
_cell.angle_beta   90.00
_cell.angle_gamma   90.00
#
_symmetry.space_group_name_H-M   'P 1'
#
loop_
_entity.id
_entity.type
_entity.pdbx_description
1 polymer ?
#
loop_
_entity_poly.entity_id
_entity_poly.type
_entity_poly.pdbx_seq_one_letter_code
_entity_poly.pdbx_strand_id
1 'polypeptide(L)'
;MFKNLLIVSVGKKINTLVLILSFSSLASADILIGKLSDIEASVTPGSVNDVTAIERFCVASSPTGPYSLLAIGTGNNGEFSIQNGAATIIFEVAVRDRQSSRSYREILSGVPLVGLQSRRLANNRICTGNAVRIRVTIASESIQRAPAGRYQGSLQLTVIPE
;
A
#
# COMPACT_ATOMS: atom_id res chain seq x y z
N MET A 1 10.98 -4.74 22.67
CA MET A 1 12.31 -4.81 23.30
C MET A 1 12.19 -5.77 24.49
N PHE A 2 12.45 -7.07 24.27
CA PHE A 2 12.51 -8.06 25.35
C PHE A 2 13.85 -8.78 25.28
N LYS A 3 14.67 -8.53 26.28
CA LYS A 3 15.89 -9.28 26.54
C LYS A 3 15.54 -10.46 27.44
N ASN A 4 15.69 -11.69 26.96
CA ASN A 4 15.73 -12.85 27.82
C ASN A 4 17.15 -13.39 27.85
N LEU A 5 17.82 -13.14 28.97
CA LEU A 5 19.11 -13.74 29.30
C LEU A 5 18.82 -15.00 30.11
N LEU A 6 19.06 -16.17 29.54
CA LEU A 6 19.02 -17.44 30.27
C LEU A 6 20.46 -17.85 30.59
N ILE A 7 20.85 -17.74 31.86
CA ILE A 7 22.10 -18.28 32.39
C ILE A 7 21.78 -19.65 33.02
N VAL A 8 22.27 -20.72 32.44
CA VAL A 8 22.29 -22.05 33.06
C VAL A 8 23.71 -22.34 33.52
N SER A 9 23.89 -22.34 34.84
CA SER A 9 25.15 -22.80 35.49
C SER A 9 24.95 -24.26 35.90
N VAL A 10 25.73 -25.16 35.30
CA VAL A 10 25.91 -26.54 35.78
C VAL A 10 27.37 -26.74 36.08
N GLY A 11 27.66 -26.96 37.35
CA GLY A 11 29.01 -27.20 37.86
C GLY A 11 29.52 -28.61 37.54
N LYS A 12 30.79 -28.64 37.22
CA LYS A 12 31.84 -29.64 37.37
C LYS A 12 32.25 -30.41 36.12
N LYS A 13 33.48 -30.06 35.70
CA LYS A 13 34.45 -30.73 34.81
C LYS A 13 34.18 -30.67 33.30
N ILE A 14 34.61 -29.56 32.70
CA ILE A 14 35.64 -29.40 31.67
C ILE A 14 35.40 -30.14 30.35
N ASN A 15 34.69 -29.48 29.49
CA ASN A 15 35.11 -29.15 28.13
C ASN A 15 34.31 -27.92 27.73
N THR A 16 34.99 -26.80 27.63
CA THR A 16 34.35 -25.53 27.25
C THR A 16 33.97 -25.59 25.78
N LEU A 17 32.78 -26.14 25.51
CA LEU A 17 32.13 -25.97 24.20
C LEU A 17 31.52 -24.57 24.20
N VAL A 18 32.27 -23.61 23.64
CA VAL A 18 31.74 -22.27 23.37
C VAL A 18 30.71 -22.39 22.26
N LEU A 19 29.47 -22.55 22.63
CA LEU A 19 28.34 -22.46 21.70
C LEU A 19 28.13 -20.99 21.35
N ILE A 20 28.70 -20.53 20.23
CA ILE A 20 28.46 -19.22 19.65
C ILE A 20 27.04 -19.25 19.11
N LEU A 21 26.07 -18.81 19.89
CA LEU A 21 24.73 -18.50 19.44
C LEU A 21 24.81 -17.22 18.60
N SER A 22 24.89 -17.38 17.27
CA SER A 22 24.72 -16.31 16.33
C SER A 22 23.27 -15.79 16.44
N PHE A 23 23.07 -14.72 17.17
CA PHE A 23 21.79 -13.98 17.13
C PHE A 23 21.69 -13.34 15.74
N SER A 24 20.91 -13.96 14.87
CA SER A 24 20.45 -13.32 13.66
C SER A 24 19.56 -12.15 14.11
N SER A 25 20.10 -10.93 14.11
CA SER A 25 19.29 -9.73 14.25
C SER A 25 18.34 -9.69 13.05
N LEU A 26 17.07 -9.96 13.30
CA LEU A 26 16.03 -9.68 12.31
C LEU A 26 16.07 -8.18 12.04
N ALA A 27 16.68 -7.81 10.92
CA ALA A 27 16.67 -6.44 10.44
C ALA A 27 15.22 -6.08 10.13
N SER A 28 14.57 -5.33 11.02
CA SER A 28 13.24 -4.78 10.78
C SER A 28 13.38 -3.72 9.70
N ALA A 29 12.79 -3.95 8.54
CA ALA A 29 12.71 -2.95 7.49
C ALA A 29 11.77 -1.82 7.97
N ASP A 30 12.30 -0.61 8.06
CA ASP A 30 11.50 0.59 8.35
C ASP A 30 10.89 1.06 7.01
N ILE A 31 9.57 0.94 6.85
CA ILE A 31 8.86 1.34 5.64
C ILE A 31 7.88 2.47 5.95
N LEU A 32 7.83 3.46 5.08
CA LEU A 32 7.04 4.68 5.24
C LEU A 32 6.24 4.98 3.98
N ILE A 33 4.96 5.29 4.16
CA ILE A 33 4.11 5.93 3.15
C ILE A 33 4.03 7.42 3.46
N GLY A 34 4.21 8.27 2.45
CA GLY A 34 4.07 9.72 2.59
C GLY A 34 3.32 10.35 1.43
N LYS A 35 2.75 11.52 1.68
CA LYS A 35 2.04 12.35 0.69
C LYS A 35 0.78 11.69 0.11
N LEU A 36 0.09 10.88 0.87
CA LEU A 36 -1.23 10.41 0.47
C LEU A 36 -2.26 11.50 0.78
N SER A 37 -3.06 11.88 -0.22
CA SER A 37 -4.17 12.83 -0.10
C SER A 37 -5.46 12.23 -0.62
N ASP A 38 -6.56 12.94 -0.41
CA ASP A 38 -7.86 12.51 -0.90
C ASP A 38 -7.90 12.52 -2.43
N ILE A 39 -8.62 11.57 -3.01
CA ILE A 39 -8.84 11.48 -4.45
C ILE A 39 -10.19 12.09 -4.75
N GLU A 40 -10.18 13.22 -5.48
CA GLU A 40 -11.40 13.87 -5.92
C GLU A 40 -11.58 13.70 -7.43
N ALA A 41 -12.78 13.36 -7.84
CA ALA A 41 -13.19 13.30 -9.23
C ALA A 41 -14.52 14.03 -9.43
N SER A 42 -14.58 14.88 -10.44
CA SER A 42 -15.80 15.58 -10.83
C SER A 42 -16.33 15.02 -12.15
N VAL A 43 -17.63 14.78 -12.19
CA VAL A 43 -18.31 14.25 -13.37
C VAL A 43 -19.21 15.33 -13.94
N THR A 44 -19.05 15.64 -15.21
CA THR A 44 -19.98 16.50 -15.93
C THR A 44 -21.21 15.69 -16.33
N PRO A 45 -22.44 16.17 -16.05
CA PRO A 45 -23.65 15.49 -16.48
C PRO A 45 -23.64 15.24 -18.00
N GLY A 46 -24.01 14.03 -18.42
CA GLY A 46 -23.99 13.62 -19.82
C GLY A 46 -22.63 13.21 -20.38
N SER A 47 -21.60 13.13 -19.55
CA SER A 47 -20.31 12.58 -19.99
C SER A 47 -20.46 11.13 -20.42
N VAL A 48 -19.95 10.83 -21.61
CA VAL A 48 -19.92 9.47 -22.20
C VAL A 48 -18.56 8.79 -22.01
N ASN A 49 -17.63 9.47 -21.34
CA ASN A 49 -16.26 8.97 -21.12
C ASN A 49 -16.08 8.50 -19.68
N ASP A 50 -15.18 7.56 -19.51
CA ASP A 50 -14.72 7.14 -18.18
C ASP A 50 -14.12 8.32 -17.43
N VAL A 51 -14.34 8.35 -16.12
CA VAL A 51 -13.74 9.34 -15.23
C VAL A 51 -12.53 8.76 -14.56
N THR A 52 -11.40 9.42 -14.74
CA THR A 52 -10.13 9.00 -14.16
C THR A 52 -9.57 10.06 -13.23
N ALA A 53 -9.21 9.64 -12.02
CA ALA A 53 -8.47 10.45 -11.06
C ALA A 53 -7.11 9.81 -10.74
N ILE A 54 -6.08 10.63 -10.57
CA ILE A 54 -4.72 10.15 -10.29
C ILE A 54 -4.18 10.88 -9.08
N GLU A 55 -3.82 10.11 -8.06
CA GLU A 55 -3.11 10.61 -6.90
C GLU A 55 -1.66 10.10 -6.89
N ARG A 56 -0.79 10.82 -6.19
CA ARG A 56 0.65 10.54 -6.14
C ARG A 56 1.10 10.43 -4.71
N PHE A 57 1.82 9.36 -4.42
CA PHE A 57 2.38 9.15 -3.10
C PHE A 57 3.80 8.59 -3.17
N CYS A 58 4.42 8.47 -2.03
CA CYS A 58 5.78 7.99 -1.87
C CYS A 58 5.79 6.77 -0.98
N VAL A 59 6.56 5.74 -1.38
CA VAL A 59 6.94 4.61 -0.53
C VAL A 59 8.45 4.60 -0.41
N ALA A 60 8.96 4.64 0.82
CA ALA A 60 10.39 4.60 1.12
C ALA A 60 10.67 3.60 2.23
N SER A 61 11.82 2.94 2.17
CA SER A 61 12.27 2.02 3.21
C SER A 61 13.77 2.12 3.48
N SER A 62 14.18 1.59 4.63
CA SER A 62 15.57 1.42 5.00
C SER A 62 15.77 0.01 5.59
N PRO A 63 16.54 -0.86 4.91
CA PRO A 63 17.14 -0.69 3.57
C PRO A 63 16.08 -0.58 2.46
N THR A 64 16.48 -0.09 1.29
CA THR A 64 15.62 -0.14 0.10
C THR A 64 15.40 -1.57 -0.32
N GLY A 65 14.17 -1.90 -0.71
CA GLY A 65 13.84 -3.26 -1.10
C GLY A 65 12.49 -3.35 -1.81
N PRO A 66 12.13 -4.55 -2.24
CA PRO A 66 10.82 -4.80 -2.81
C PRO A 66 9.73 -4.67 -1.74
N TYR A 67 8.53 -4.35 -2.19
CA TYR A 67 7.33 -4.31 -1.35
C TYR A 67 6.09 -4.71 -2.15
N SER A 68 5.09 -5.17 -1.43
CA SER A 68 3.74 -5.41 -1.94
C SER A 68 2.81 -4.29 -1.48
N LEU A 69 1.84 -3.97 -2.33
CA LEU A 69 0.76 -3.04 -2.02
C LEU A 69 -0.57 -3.77 -1.99
N LEU A 70 -1.21 -3.79 -0.84
CA LEU A 70 -2.56 -4.30 -0.66
C LEU A 70 -3.53 -3.12 -0.65
N ALA A 71 -4.61 -3.22 -1.43
CA ALA A 71 -5.67 -2.23 -1.46
C ALA A 71 -7.01 -2.89 -1.10
N ILE A 72 -7.79 -2.24 -0.24
CA ILE A 72 -9.13 -2.71 0.18
C ILE A 72 -10.09 -1.51 0.13
N GLY A 73 -11.23 -1.67 -0.52
CA GLY A 73 -12.30 -0.67 -0.55
C GLY A 73 -13.25 -0.80 0.66
N THR A 74 -14.21 0.12 0.76
CA THR A 74 -15.26 0.11 1.79
C THR A 74 -16.56 -0.55 1.34
N GLY A 75 -16.62 -1.03 0.11
CA GLY A 75 -17.77 -1.80 -0.38
C GLY A 75 -17.93 -3.15 0.29
N ASN A 76 -18.98 -3.87 -0.06
CA ASN A 76 -19.22 -5.21 0.41
C ASN A 76 -18.02 -6.12 0.08
N ASN A 77 -17.54 -6.88 1.07
CA ASN A 77 -16.37 -7.74 0.92
C ASN A 77 -15.07 -7.00 0.51
N GLY A 78 -14.97 -5.70 0.84
CA GLY A 78 -13.79 -4.92 0.51
C GLY A 78 -13.78 -4.34 -0.92
N GLU A 79 -14.86 -4.44 -1.67
CA GLU A 79 -14.97 -3.95 -3.05
C GLU A 79 -14.63 -2.46 -3.17
N PHE A 80 -14.02 -2.10 -4.28
CA PHE A 80 -13.72 -0.70 -4.61
C PHE A 80 -15.00 0.00 -5.05
N SER A 81 -15.66 0.67 -4.12
CA SER A 81 -16.93 1.36 -4.39
C SER A 81 -17.06 2.67 -3.64
N ILE A 82 -17.87 3.57 -4.21
CA ILE A 82 -18.33 4.82 -3.61
C ILE A 82 -19.85 4.80 -3.53
N GLN A 83 -20.41 5.45 -2.53
CA GLN A 83 -21.83 5.39 -2.21
C GLN A 83 -22.46 6.78 -2.04
N ASN A 84 -23.73 6.88 -2.41
CA ASN A 84 -24.62 7.99 -2.13
C ASN A 84 -25.98 7.43 -1.69
N GLY A 85 -26.22 7.36 -0.37
CA GLY A 85 -27.35 6.63 0.18
C GLY A 85 -27.33 5.15 -0.21
N ALA A 86 -28.36 4.68 -0.89
CA ALA A 86 -28.45 3.30 -1.38
C ALA A 86 -27.75 3.08 -2.74
N ALA A 87 -27.39 4.14 -3.45
CA ALA A 87 -26.74 4.04 -4.75
C ALA A 87 -25.23 3.77 -4.59
N THR A 88 -24.72 2.81 -5.33
CA THR A 88 -23.30 2.39 -5.30
C THR A 88 -22.72 2.46 -6.70
N ILE A 89 -21.50 2.98 -6.81
CA ILE A 89 -20.68 2.97 -8.02
C ILE A 89 -19.40 2.21 -7.74
N ILE A 90 -19.10 1.22 -8.56
CA ILE A 90 -17.86 0.45 -8.52
C ILE A 90 -16.81 1.18 -9.35
N PHE A 91 -15.53 1.13 -8.90
CA PHE A 91 -14.41 1.70 -9.63
C PHE A 91 -13.23 0.72 -9.67
N GLU A 92 -12.36 0.94 -10.63
CA GLU A 92 -11.12 0.20 -10.80
C GLU A 92 -9.94 0.96 -10.20
N VAL A 93 -8.96 0.22 -9.68
CA VAL A 93 -7.73 0.77 -9.12
C VAL A 93 -6.53 0.21 -9.86
N ALA A 94 -5.63 1.07 -10.29
CA ALA A 94 -4.37 0.67 -10.88
C ALA A 94 -3.21 1.50 -10.32
N VAL A 95 -2.05 0.88 -10.18
CA VAL A 95 -0.86 1.52 -9.62
C VAL A 95 0.28 1.47 -10.63
N ARG A 96 1.03 2.56 -10.68
CA ARG A 96 2.30 2.65 -11.38
C ARG A 96 3.38 3.12 -10.42
N ASP A 97 4.32 2.25 -10.15
CA ASP A 97 5.56 2.60 -9.47
C ASP A 97 6.65 2.84 -10.53
N ARG A 98 7.19 4.05 -10.57
CA ARG A 98 8.21 4.45 -11.55
C ARG A 98 9.53 3.71 -11.40
N GLN A 99 9.77 3.08 -10.25
CA GLN A 99 10.97 2.29 -9.99
C GLN A 99 10.87 0.88 -10.59
N SER A 100 9.66 0.27 -10.55
CA SER A 100 9.45 -1.10 -10.99
C SER A 100 8.80 -1.21 -12.38
N SER A 101 7.97 -0.22 -12.78
CA SER A 101 7.24 -0.29 -14.04
C SER A 101 6.92 1.09 -14.63
N ARG A 102 6.91 1.18 -15.96
CA ARG A 102 6.42 2.35 -16.70
C ARG A 102 4.92 2.31 -16.95
N SER A 103 4.30 1.14 -16.87
CA SER A 103 2.85 0.92 -17.06
C SER A 103 2.09 0.85 -15.75
N TYR A 104 0.80 1.14 -15.81
CA TYR A 104 -0.11 0.86 -14.71
C TYR A 104 -0.39 -0.63 -14.62
N ARG A 105 -0.41 -1.15 -13.41
CA ARG A 105 -0.79 -2.52 -13.05
C ARG A 105 -2.07 -2.44 -12.25
N GLU A 106 -3.05 -3.21 -12.64
CA GLU A 106 -4.32 -3.32 -11.92
C GLU A 106 -4.12 -3.94 -10.53
N ILE A 107 -4.87 -3.45 -9.55
CA ILE A 107 -4.96 -4.02 -8.21
C ILE A 107 -6.35 -4.60 -8.05
N LEU A 108 -6.41 -5.85 -7.65
CA LEU A 108 -7.64 -6.49 -7.22
C LEU A 108 -7.79 -6.28 -5.71
N SER A 109 -9.01 -5.97 -5.26
CA SER A 109 -9.25 -5.73 -3.84
C SER A 109 -8.92 -6.97 -2.99
N GLY A 110 -8.18 -6.76 -1.91
CA GLY A 110 -7.74 -7.83 -1.03
C GLY A 110 -6.59 -8.68 -1.55
N VAL A 111 -6.08 -8.42 -2.78
CA VAL A 111 -4.97 -9.16 -3.37
C VAL A 111 -3.71 -8.29 -3.40
N PRO A 112 -2.60 -8.71 -2.77
CA PRO A 112 -1.37 -7.95 -2.78
C PRO A 112 -0.76 -7.83 -4.19
N LEU A 113 -0.46 -6.62 -4.62
CA LEU A 113 0.32 -6.34 -5.82
C LEU A 113 1.81 -6.39 -5.47
N VAL A 114 2.50 -7.45 -5.87
CA VAL A 114 3.88 -7.74 -5.51
C VAL A 114 4.91 -7.09 -6.45
N GLY A 115 6.18 -7.04 -6.02
CA GLY A 115 7.33 -6.65 -6.85
C GLY A 115 7.38 -5.15 -7.16
N LEU A 116 6.85 -4.31 -6.29
CA LEU A 116 7.07 -2.87 -6.31
C LEU A 116 8.41 -2.55 -5.63
N GLN A 117 9.01 -1.38 -5.92
CA GLN A 117 10.33 -1.03 -5.39
C GLN A 117 10.27 0.25 -4.55
N SER A 118 10.67 0.13 -3.28
CA SER A 118 10.73 1.28 -2.40
C SER A 118 11.90 2.21 -2.76
N ARG A 119 11.77 3.48 -2.40
CA ARG A 119 12.87 4.44 -2.43
C ARG A 119 13.68 4.36 -1.14
N ARG A 120 14.89 4.87 -1.20
CA ARG A 120 15.70 5.05 0.00
C ARG A 120 15.04 6.08 0.93
N LEU A 121 14.85 5.70 2.18
CA LEU A 121 14.39 6.61 3.21
C LEU A 121 15.52 7.62 3.51
N ALA A 122 15.20 8.91 3.45
CA ALA A 122 16.14 9.95 3.79
C ALA A 122 16.42 9.98 5.31
N ASN A 123 17.54 10.56 5.72
CA ASN A 123 17.97 10.61 7.12
C ASN A 123 16.96 11.30 8.06
N ASN A 124 16.16 12.20 7.52
CA ASN A 124 15.07 12.88 8.25
C ASN A 124 13.78 12.06 8.33
N ARG A 125 13.78 10.81 7.88
CA ARG A 125 12.59 9.92 7.82
C ARG A 125 11.40 10.51 7.07
N ILE A 126 11.65 11.39 6.13
CA ILE A 126 10.60 11.96 5.27
C ILE A 126 10.67 11.27 3.91
N CYS A 127 9.53 10.73 3.49
CA CYS A 127 9.38 10.23 2.13
C CYS A 127 9.20 11.40 1.18
N THR A 128 10.22 11.72 0.40
CA THR A 128 10.18 12.80 -0.59
C THR A 128 9.99 12.25 -2.00
N GLY A 129 9.18 12.98 -2.79
CA GLY A 129 8.94 12.63 -4.19
C GLY A 129 7.60 11.91 -4.41
N ASN A 130 7.24 11.77 -5.68
CA ASN A 130 5.95 11.22 -6.14
C ASN A 130 6.25 10.02 -7.05
N ALA A 131 6.84 8.95 -6.48
CA ALA A 131 7.30 7.81 -7.26
C ALA A 131 6.14 6.89 -7.65
N VAL A 132 5.17 6.76 -6.75
CA VAL A 132 4.02 5.89 -6.95
C VAL A 132 2.83 6.74 -7.38
N ARG A 133 2.07 6.25 -8.35
CA ARG A 133 0.81 6.84 -8.79
C ARG A 133 -0.28 5.81 -8.67
N ILE A 134 -1.34 6.17 -8.00
CA ILE A 134 -2.59 5.42 -7.98
C ILE A 134 -3.57 6.07 -8.94
N ARG A 135 -4.19 5.28 -9.77
CA ARG A 135 -5.23 5.69 -10.69
C ARG A 135 -6.53 5.00 -10.30
N VAL A 136 -7.56 5.79 -10.12
CA VAL A 136 -8.94 5.34 -9.94
C VAL A 136 -9.68 5.62 -11.23
N THR A 137 -10.40 4.65 -11.76
CA THR A 137 -11.20 4.77 -12.98
C THR A 137 -12.63 4.35 -12.71
N ILE A 138 -13.57 5.22 -13.00
CA ILE A 138 -15.01 4.95 -12.94
C ILE A 138 -15.52 4.83 -14.39
N ALA A 139 -16.09 3.68 -14.72
CA ALA A 139 -16.63 3.44 -16.05
C ALA A 139 -17.82 4.37 -16.33
N SER A 140 -17.89 4.90 -17.53
CA SER A 140 -18.96 5.80 -17.97
C SER A 140 -20.36 5.19 -17.82
N GLU A 141 -20.49 3.89 -18.08
CA GLU A 141 -21.74 3.16 -17.89
C GLU A 141 -22.23 3.17 -16.44
N SER A 142 -21.33 3.05 -15.47
CA SER A 142 -21.66 3.11 -14.04
C SER A 142 -22.13 4.50 -13.65
N ILE A 143 -21.52 5.54 -14.22
CA ILE A 143 -21.89 6.93 -13.99
C ILE A 143 -23.27 7.24 -14.56
N GLN A 144 -23.56 6.78 -15.78
CA GLN A 144 -24.84 7.06 -16.46
C GLN A 144 -26.04 6.41 -15.76
N ARG A 145 -25.83 5.28 -15.07
CA ARG A 145 -26.88 4.58 -14.30
C ARG A 145 -27.05 5.13 -12.89
N ALA A 146 -26.10 5.90 -12.41
CA ALA A 146 -26.11 6.40 -11.04
C ALA A 146 -26.95 7.67 -10.91
N PRO A 147 -27.75 7.82 -9.86
CA PRO A 147 -28.44 9.07 -9.55
C PRO A 147 -27.44 10.22 -9.39
N ALA A 148 -27.87 11.43 -9.75
CA ALA A 148 -27.05 12.61 -9.48
C ALA A 148 -26.85 12.82 -7.98
N GLY A 149 -25.62 13.15 -7.59
CA GLY A 149 -25.30 13.37 -6.18
C GLY A 149 -23.81 13.28 -5.89
N ARG A 150 -23.48 13.44 -4.61
CA ARG A 150 -22.12 13.31 -4.11
C ARG A 150 -21.89 11.88 -3.61
N TYR A 151 -20.95 11.20 -4.23
CA TYR A 151 -20.56 9.85 -3.86
C TYR A 151 -19.28 9.89 -3.01
N GLN A 152 -19.23 9.07 -1.99
CA GLN A 152 -18.09 8.97 -1.08
C GLN A 152 -17.75 7.50 -0.81
N GLY A 153 -16.48 7.22 -0.63
CA GLY A 153 -15.94 5.92 -0.24
C GLY A 153 -14.50 6.08 0.23
N SER A 154 -13.92 5.04 0.74
CA SER A 154 -12.51 5.04 1.12
C SER A 154 -11.77 3.88 0.50
N LEU A 155 -10.47 4.08 0.29
CA LEU A 155 -9.53 3.10 -0.18
C LEU A 155 -8.42 2.99 0.86
N GLN A 156 -8.34 1.83 1.52
CA GLN A 156 -7.26 1.54 2.45
C GLN A 156 -6.09 0.95 1.70
N LEU A 157 -4.91 1.54 1.86
CA LEU A 157 -3.65 1.05 1.28
C LEU A 157 -2.73 0.55 2.39
N THR A 158 -2.25 -0.68 2.23
CA THR A 158 -1.26 -1.28 3.14
C THR A 158 -0.01 -1.64 2.36
N VAL A 159 1.13 -1.20 2.84
CA VAL A 159 2.45 -1.54 2.27
C VAL A 159 3.07 -2.64 3.12
N ILE A 160 3.52 -3.71 2.47
CA ILE A 160 4.09 -4.90 3.09
C ILE A 160 5.50 -5.08 2.54
N PRO A 161 6.56 -5.02 3.36
CA PRO A 161 7.92 -5.38 2.92
C PRO A 161 7.99 -6.83 2.43
N GLU A 162 8.78 -7.08 1.37
CA GLU A 162 9.07 -8.43 0.86
C GLU A 162 10.47 -8.88 1.27
#